data_02f2905b73be9dcd78528c23418d4723
#
_entry.id   02f2905b73be9dcd78528c23418d4723
#
_cell.length_a   1.000
_cell.length_b   1.000
_cell.length_c   1.000
_cell.angle_alpha   90.00
_cell.angle_beta   90.00
_cell.angle_gamma   90.00
#
_symmetry.space_group_name_H-M   'P 1'
#
loop_
_entity.id
_entity.type
_entity.pdbx_description
1 polymer ?
#
loop_
_entity_poly.entity_id
_entity_poly.type
_entity_poly.pdbx_seq_one_letter_code
_entity_poly.pdbx_strand_id
1 'polypeptide(L)'
;MKTFVIKGNLCFSRSMDELVLMEHSYLVVEDGCVAGVFRALPEQYAQLPVLDYEDRLVLPGMTDLHIHAPQFAFRGLGMDMELLEWLNTYTFPEESKYKELEYADRAYSSSVSYTHLRAHET
;
A
#
# COMPACT_ATOMS: atom_id res chain seq x y z
N MET A 1 -14.34 -13.33 -11.79
CA MET A 1 -13.58 -12.70 -10.69
C MET A 1 -13.85 -13.47 -9.41
N LYS A 2 -12.96 -13.41 -8.44
CA LYS A 2 -13.13 -14.21 -7.21
C LYS A 2 -13.93 -13.40 -6.18
N THR A 3 -14.94 -14.03 -5.59
CA THR A 3 -15.67 -13.52 -4.43
C THR A 3 -15.15 -14.23 -3.19
N PHE A 4 -14.77 -13.49 -2.16
CA PHE A 4 -14.15 -14.02 -0.94
C PHE A 4 -14.32 -13.05 0.23
N VAL A 5 -13.99 -13.54 1.42
CA VAL A 5 -14.03 -12.76 2.68
C VAL A 5 -12.62 -12.63 3.25
N ILE A 6 -12.28 -11.45 3.70
CA ILE A 6 -11.11 -11.19 4.53
C ILE A 6 -11.57 -11.00 5.97
N LYS A 7 -10.95 -11.70 6.93
CA LYS A 7 -11.17 -11.50 8.35
C LYS A 7 -9.89 -10.99 9.01
N GLY A 8 -10.01 -9.98 9.87
CA GLY A 8 -8.88 -9.36 10.57
C GLY A 8 -9.31 -8.09 11.31
N ASN A 9 -8.32 -7.30 11.74
CA ASN A 9 -8.55 -5.99 12.34
C ASN A 9 -8.58 -4.94 11.23
N LEU A 10 -9.77 -4.51 10.85
CA LEU A 10 -9.97 -3.58 9.73
C LEU A 10 -9.78 -2.14 10.19
N CYS A 11 -8.98 -1.37 9.44
CA CYS A 11 -8.81 0.07 9.68
C CYS A 11 -8.89 0.82 8.34
N PHE A 12 -9.82 1.75 8.24
CA PHE A 12 -10.04 2.54 7.03
C PHE A 12 -10.67 3.89 7.35
N SER A 13 -10.49 4.88 6.48
CA SER A 13 -11.15 6.16 6.59
C SER A 13 -12.52 6.10 5.92
N ARG A 14 -13.56 6.56 6.63
CA ARG A 14 -14.90 6.76 6.08
C ARG A 14 -15.04 8.17 5.48
N SER A 15 -14.34 9.13 6.06
CA SER A 15 -14.23 10.50 5.59
C SER A 15 -12.86 11.07 5.93
N MET A 16 -12.62 12.34 5.65
CA MET A 16 -11.36 13.01 6.01
C MET A 16 -11.15 13.10 7.53
N ASP A 17 -12.25 13.10 8.29
CA ASP A 17 -12.24 13.31 9.75
C ASP A 17 -12.62 12.04 10.53
N GLU A 18 -12.95 10.93 9.85
CA GLU A 18 -13.41 9.71 10.50
C GLU A 18 -12.54 8.51 10.13
N LEU A 19 -11.77 8.03 11.10
CA LEU A 19 -11.05 6.76 11.04
C LEU A 19 -11.89 5.68 11.72
N VAL A 20 -12.15 4.59 11.02
CA VAL A 20 -12.90 3.44 11.53
C VAL A 20 -11.95 2.31 11.88
N LEU A 21 -12.08 1.79 13.11
CA LEU A 21 -11.39 0.60 13.59
C LEU A 21 -12.43 -0.47 13.93
N MET A 22 -12.25 -1.66 13.36
CA MET A 22 -13.14 -2.80 13.56
C MET A 22 -12.29 -4.05 13.82
N GLU A 23 -12.16 -4.42 15.10
CA GLU A 23 -11.44 -5.62 15.50
C GLU A 23 -12.21 -6.88 15.11
N HIS A 24 -11.48 -7.96 14.75
CA HIS A 24 -12.01 -9.28 14.41
C HIS A 24 -13.20 -9.25 13.44
N SER A 25 -13.13 -8.37 12.47
CA SER A 25 -14.25 -8.06 11.57
C SER A 25 -14.01 -8.61 10.17
N TYR A 26 -15.03 -8.52 9.34
CA TYR A 26 -15.07 -9.15 8.02
C TYR A 26 -15.20 -8.10 6.93
N LEU A 27 -14.37 -8.22 5.89
CA LEU A 27 -14.48 -7.46 4.64
C LEU A 27 -14.86 -8.45 3.54
N VAL A 28 -15.97 -8.19 2.87
CA VAL A 28 -16.45 -9.01 1.75
C VAL A 28 -16.02 -8.37 0.45
N VAL A 29 -15.41 -9.16 -0.42
CA VAL A 29 -15.04 -8.77 -1.78
C VAL A 29 -15.90 -9.53 -2.77
N GLU A 30 -16.58 -8.83 -3.66
CA GLU A 30 -17.35 -9.37 -4.77
C GLU A 30 -16.83 -8.75 -6.07
N ASP A 31 -16.41 -9.61 -6.99
CA ASP A 31 -15.92 -9.20 -8.31
C ASP A 31 -14.85 -8.10 -8.32
N GLY A 32 -13.93 -8.15 -7.32
CA GLY A 32 -12.85 -7.18 -7.17
C GLY A 32 -13.24 -5.87 -6.46
N CYS A 33 -14.50 -5.75 -6.01
CA CYS A 33 -14.99 -4.59 -5.27
C CYS A 33 -15.33 -4.96 -3.83
N VAL A 34 -15.16 -4.01 -2.91
CA VAL A 34 -15.62 -4.17 -1.53
C VAL A 34 -17.15 -4.10 -1.50
N ALA A 35 -17.79 -5.24 -1.22
CA ALA A 35 -19.25 -5.32 -1.05
C ALA A 35 -19.71 -4.81 0.32
N GLY A 36 -18.84 -4.93 1.35
CA GLY A 36 -19.14 -4.40 2.67
C GLY A 36 -18.12 -4.80 3.73
N VAL A 37 -18.22 -4.13 4.89
CA VAL A 37 -17.47 -4.45 6.10
C VAL A 37 -18.45 -4.73 7.25
N PHE A 38 -18.21 -5.79 8.01
CA PHE A 38 -19.16 -6.33 8.97
C PHE A 38 -18.44 -6.78 10.25
N ARG A 39 -19.04 -6.50 11.42
CA ARG A 39 -18.56 -7.05 12.70
C ARG A 39 -18.88 -8.53 12.84
N ALA A 40 -19.97 -8.99 12.23
CA ALA A 40 -20.34 -10.40 12.12
C ALA A 40 -20.66 -10.70 10.66
N LEU A 41 -20.15 -11.80 10.14
CA LEU A 41 -20.37 -12.19 8.74
C LEU A 41 -21.85 -12.48 8.49
N PRO A 42 -22.51 -11.78 7.53
CA PRO A 42 -23.88 -12.07 7.17
C PRO A 42 -24.05 -13.49 6.62
N GLU A 43 -25.18 -14.13 6.89
CA GLU A 43 -25.45 -15.51 6.52
C GLU A 43 -25.31 -15.77 5.00
N GLN A 44 -25.67 -14.81 4.19
CA GLN A 44 -25.52 -14.90 2.72
C GLN A 44 -24.06 -15.06 2.26
N TYR A 45 -23.10 -14.71 3.07
CA TYR A 45 -21.65 -14.84 2.78
C TYR A 45 -20.98 -16.01 3.53
N ALA A 46 -21.74 -16.78 4.33
CA ALA A 46 -21.19 -17.81 5.20
C ALA A 46 -20.48 -18.96 4.45
N GLN A 47 -20.80 -19.16 3.19
CA GLN A 47 -20.21 -20.21 2.35
C GLN A 47 -19.00 -19.73 1.52
N LEU A 48 -18.66 -18.44 1.59
CA LEU A 48 -17.52 -17.91 0.85
C LEU A 48 -16.19 -18.34 1.48
N PRO A 49 -15.13 -18.48 0.67
CA PRO A 49 -13.80 -18.71 1.21
C PRO A 49 -13.36 -17.51 2.09
N VAL A 50 -12.84 -17.81 3.28
CA VAL A 50 -12.37 -16.80 4.24
C VAL A 50 -10.85 -16.84 4.28
N LEU A 51 -10.22 -15.69 4.03
CA LEU A 51 -8.82 -15.43 4.28
C LEU A 51 -8.71 -14.84 5.69
N ASP A 52 -8.37 -15.67 6.68
CA ASP A 52 -8.28 -15.26 8.09
C ASP A 52 -6.85 -14.76 8.38
N TYR A 53 -6.73 -13.49 8.64
CA TYR A 53 -5.48 -12.83 9.03
C TYR A 53 -5.32 -12.71 10.56
N GLU A 54 -6.19 -13.36 11.31
CA GLU A 54 -6.15 -13.37 12.78
C GLU A 54 -6.18 -11.93 13.37
N ASP A 55 -5.17 -11.57 14.16
CA ASP A 55 -5.05 -10.24 14.79
C ASP A 55 -4.33 -9.21 13.92
N ARG A 56 -4.02 -9.53 12.67
CA ARG A 56 -3.32 -8.61 11.79
C ARG A 56 -4.20 -7.45 11.37
N LEU A 57 -3.56 -6.29 11.21
CA LEU A 57 -4.20 -5.09 10.70
C LEU A 57 -4.38 -5.19 9.20
N VAL A 58 -5.60 -4.98 8.74
CA VAL A 58 -5.99 -4.92 7.33
C VAL A 58 -6.31 -3.48 6.98
N LEU A 59 -5.58 -2.93 6.04
CA LEU A 59 -5.69 -1.54 5.56
C LEU A 59 -6.07 -1.51 4.08
N PRO A 60 -6.76 -0.46 3.61
CA PRO A 60 -6.82 -0.18 2.18
C PRO A 60 -5.42 0.01 1.61
N GLY A 61 -5.23 -0.35 0.34
CA GLY A 61 -4.01 -0.03 -0.38
C GLY A 61 -3.76 1.47 -0.37
N MET A 62 -2.52 1.87 -0.17
CA MET A 62 -2.15 3.29 -0.23
C MET A 62 -2.00 3.72 -1.67
N THR A 63 -2.36 4.95 -1.98
CA THR A 63 -2.13 5.58 -3.28
C THR A 63 -1.11 6.70 -3.11
N ASP A 64 -0.02 6.62 -3.87
CA ASP A 64 0.97 7.66 -3.95
C ASP A 64 0.75 8.46 -5.25
N LEU A 65 0.30 9.68 -5.11
CA LEU A 65 -0.02 10.54 -6.24
C LEU A 65 1.17 11.37 -6.72
N HIS A 66 2.30 11.33 -6.02
CA HIS A 66 3.50 12.06 -6.36
C HIS A 66 4.75 11.30 -5.95
N ILE A 67 5.34 10.57 -6.86
CA ILE A 67 6.56 9.80 -6.64
C ILE A 67 7.61 10.12 -7.72
N HIS A 68 8.84 10.28 -7.28
CA HIS A 68 10.01 10.34 -8.13
C HIS A 68 10.79 9.03 -7.99
N ALA A 69 10.55 8.08 -8.87
CA ALA A 69 11.14 6.75 -8.80
C ALA A 69 12.68 6.75 -8.69
N PRO A 70 13.45 7.64 -9.37
CA PRO A 70 14.89 7.74 -9.16
C PRO A 70 15.31 8.14 -7.75
N GLN A 71 14.42 8.75 -6.98
CA GLN A 71 14.69 9.18 -5.59
C GLN A 71 14.27 8.15 -4.55
N PHE A 72 13.71 7.03 -4.99
CA PHE A 72 13.23 5.98 -4.10
C PHE A 72 14.31 5.41 -3.18
N ALA A 73 15.57 5.33 -3.64
CA ALA A 73 16.67 4.73 -2.89
C ALA A 73 17.06 5.53 -1.63
N PHE A 74 16.85 6.85 -1.63
CA PHE A 74 17.19 7.73 -0.50
C PHE A 74 15.97 8.38 0.16
N ARG A 75 14.77 7.84 -0.06
CA ARG A 75 13.54 8.32 0.57
C ARG A 75 13.68 8.43 2.09
N GLY A 76 13.23 9.56 2.64
CA GLY A 76 13.30 9.87 4.08
C GLY A 76 14.66 10.40 4.55
N LEU A 77 15.67 10.53 3.67
CA LEU A 77 16.96 11.13 4.02
C LEU A 77 16.95 12.65 3.78
N GLY A 78 17.64 13.38 4.65
CA GLY A 78 17.83 14.83 4.53
C GLY A 78 16.56 15.65 4.70
N MET A 79 15.58 15.18 5.46
CA MET A 79 14.31 15.87 5.71
C MET A 79 14.47 17.18 6.47
N ASP A 80 15.62 17.42 7.05
CA ASP A 80 16.04 18.63 7.80
C ASP A 80 16.89 19.60 6.98
N MET A 81 17.15 19.28 5.71
CA MET A 81 17.97 20.11 4.82
C MET A 81 17.12 21.11 4.04
N GLU A 82 17.77 22.24 3.69
CA GLU A 82 17.24 23.16 2.68
C GLU A 82 17.20 22.50 1.29
N LEU A 83 16.25 22.90 0.45
CA LEU A 83 16.00 22.25 -0.83
C LEU A 83 17.25 22.11 -1.71
N LEU A 84 18.02 23.18 -1.89
CA LEU A 84 19.20 23.15 -2.74
C LEU A 84 20.33 22.31 -2.16
N GLU A 85 20.49 22.29 -0.86
CA GLU A 85 21.43 21.44 -0.15
C GLU A 85 21.04 19.96 -0.32
N TRP A 86 19.76 19.65 -0.13
CA TRP A 86 19.21 18.30 -0.33
C TRP A 86 19.40 17.81 -1.77
N LEU A 87 19.10 18.63 -2.77
CA LEU A 87 19.30 18.29 -4.18
C LEU A 87 20.77 17.97 -4.49
N ASN A 88 21.71 18.76 -4.00
CA ASN A 88 23.14 18.56 -4.24
C ASN A 88 23.71 17.37 -3.46
N THR A 89 23.20 17.10 -2.26
CA THR A 89 23.71 16.04 -1.38
C THR A 89 23.17 14.66 -1.77
N TYR A 90 21.90 14.54 -2.11
CA TYR A 90 21.23 13.28 -2.34
C TYR A 90 20.72 13.12 -3.78
N THR A 91 19.95 14.07 -4.29
CA THR A 91 19.20 13.89 -5.54
C THR A 91 20.11 13.77 -6.75
N PHE A 92 20.94 14.76 -7.01
CA PHE A 92 21.81 14.75 -8.20
C PHE A 92 22.87 13.64 -8.16
N PRO A 93 23.54 13.34 -7.03
CA PRO A 93 24.43 12.19 -6.94
C PRO A 93 23.73 10.87 -7.18
N GLU A 94 22.52 10.68 -6.65
CA GLU A 94 21.76 9.46 -6.86
C GLU A 94 21.29 9.32 -8.29
N GLU A 95 20.65 10.34 -8.86
CA GLU A 95 20.15 10.33 -10.22
C GLU A 95 21.26 10.13 -11.25
N SER A 96 22.49 10.59 -10.96
CA SER A 96 23.63 10.37 -11.85
C SER A 96 24.01 8.90 -12.02
N LYS A 97 23.64 8.02 -11.08
CA LYS A 97 23.91 6.57 -11.13
C LYS A 97 23.02 5.85 -12.16
N TYR A 98 21.91 6.46 -12.55
CA TYR A 98 20.93 5.85 -13.47
C TYR A 98 21.42 5.77 -14.93
N LYS A 99 22.57 6.37 -15.25
CA LYS A 99 23.28 6.10 -16.50
C LYS A 99 23.76 4.66 -16.63
N GLU A 100 23.95 3.96 -15.49
CA GLU A 100 24.31 2.55 -15.43
C GLU A 100 23.01 1.71 -15.46
N LEU A 101 22.79 0.99 -16.56
CA LEU A 101 21.56 0.23 -16.79
C LEU A 101 21.24 -0.78 -15.69
N GLU A 102 22.28 -1.47 -15.19
CA GLU A 102 22.09 -2.46 -14.12
C GLU A 102 21.63 -1.79 -12.80
N TYR A 103 22.13 -0.60 -12.50
CA TYR A 103 21.69 0.18 -11.36
C TYR A 103 20.23 0.62 -11.53
N ALA A 104 19.91 1.19 -12.70
CA ALA A 104 18.57 1.65 -13.03
C ALA A 104 17.54 0.51 -12.92
N ASP A 105 17.85 -0.67 -13.47
CA ASP A 105 16.96 -1.83 -13.42
C ASP A 105 16.65 -2.25 -11.99
N ARG A 106 17.66 -2.38 -11.13
CA ARG A 106 17.46 -2.72 -9.71
C ARG A 106 16.66 -1.67 -8.96
N ALA A 107 16.94 -0.39 -9.17
CA ALA A 107 16.28 0.70 -8.48
C ALA A 107 14.82 0.83 -8.90
N TYR A 108 14.53 0.77 -10.20
CA TYR A 108 13.17 0.80 -10.72
C TYR A 108 12.37 -0.45 -10.32
N SER A 109 12.98 -1.64 -10.36
CA SER A 109 12.33 -2.87 -9.88
C SER A 109 11.94 -2.76 -8.41
N SER A 110 12.79 -2.16 -7.56
CA SER A 110 12.49 -1.92 -6.16
C SER A 110 11.34 -0.93 -5.98
N SER A 111 11.33 0.17 -6.76
CA SER A 111 10.24 1.16 -6.75
C SER A 111 8.92 0.56 -7.23
N VAL A 112 8.95 -0.26 -8.29
CA VAL A 112 7.77 -0.97 -8.80
C VAL A 112 7.25 -1.97 -7.77
N SER A 113 8.11 -2.72 -7.09
CA SER A 113 7.69 -3.62 -6.00
C SER A 113 6.98 -2.86 -4.88
N TYR A 114 7.45 -1.68 -4.52
CA TYR A 114 6.79 -0.80 -3.55
C TYR A 114 5.40 -0.37 -4.02
N THR A 115 5.24 0.01 -5.27
CA THR A 115 3.94 0.37 -5.84
C THR A 115 3.00 -0.83 -5.98
N HIS A 116 3.52 -2.02 -6.28
CA HIS A 116 2.74 -3.26 -6.36
C HIS A 116 2.28 -3.78 -4.98
N LEU A 117 3.04 -3.57 -3.91
CA LEU A 117 2.59 -3.86 -2.54
C LEU A 117 1.32 -3.06 -2.15
N ARG A 118 1.04 -1.99 -2.89
CA ARG A 118 -0.18 -1.18 -2.71
C ARG A 118 -1.36 -1.68 -3.51
N ALA A 119 -1.10 -2.37 -4.61
CA ALA A 119 -2.09 -2.89 -5.55
C ALA A 119 -2.00 -4.42 -5.62
N HIS A 120 -1.85 -5.13 -4.50
CA HIS A 120 -1.88 -6.57 -4.53
C HIS A 120 -3.30 -7.04 -4.81
N GLU A 121 -3.56 -7.16 -6.09
CA GLU A 121 -4.55 -8.10 -6.60
C GLU A 121 -3.91 -9.49 -6.52
N THR A 122 -4.27 -10.25 -5.53
CA THR A 122 -4.01 -11.69 -5.47
C THR A 122 -5.03 -12.43 -6.31
#